data_ccf3618cb155ff833dfdc8bfbb406991
#
_entry.id   ccf3618cb155ff833dfdc8bfbb406991
#
_cell.length_a   1.000
_cell.length_b   1.000
_cell.length_c   1.000
_cell.angle_alpha   90.00
_cell.angle_beta   90.00
_cell.angle_gamma   90.00
#
_symmetry.space_group_name_H-M   'P 1'
#
loop_
_entity.id
_entity.type
_entity.pdbx_description
1 polymer ?
#
loop_
_entity_poly.entity_id
_entity_poly.type
_entity_poly.pdbx_seq_one_letter_code
_entity_poly.pdbx_strand_id
1 'polypeptide(L)'
;LRASQCLLVIRQQPREALVTVKGKEKFRKPVDPPPILQLKVLQESDPHQQFLQNPYLFVSVSLWKHDKDEPIESTPNDSLAGTLVSSLHRLKDVDNKDGGFFVFGDISIKVQGPYRLHFSLYEFQSEWDQIQHLCSKTSEKFNVVLPKDFKGLEESTYLSRAFSDQGVRLRLRKEARGMNNKRSFPEESVVP
;
A
#
# COMPACT_ATOMS: atom_id res chain seq x y z
N LEU A 1 3.61 23.47 1.83
CA LEU A 1 3.71 23.24 0.37
C LEU A 1 2.52 23.85 -0.37
N ARG A 2 2.63 23.98 -1.71
CA ARG A 2 1.50 24.41 -2.56
C ARG A 2 1.05 23.26 -3.45
N ALA A 3 -0.24 23.18 -3.73
CA ALA A 3 -0.84 22.13 -4.56
C ALA A 3 -0.14 21.97 -5.94
N SER A 4 0.21 23.10 -6.58
CA SER A 4 0.89 23.12 -7.89
C SER A 4 2.33 22.57 -7.86
N GLN A 5 2.91 22.38 -6.70
CA GLN A 5 4.28 21.91 -6.51
C GLN A 5 4.36 20.40 -6.20
N CYS A 6 3.22 19.78 -5.91
CA CYS A 6 3.12 18.41 -5.43
C CYS A 6 2.54 17.47 -6.48
N LEU A 7 3.15 16.30 -6.62
CA LEU A 7 2.66 15.20 -7.44
C LEU A 7 2.72 13.90 -6.67
N LEU A 8 1.58 13.23 -6.52
CA LEU A 8 1.51 11.85 -6.02
C LEU A 8 1.65 10.86 -7.17
N VAL A 9 2.56 9.90 -7.01
CA VAL A 9 2.78 8.81 -7.95
C VAL A 9 2.54 7.48 -7.23
N ILE A 10 1.67 6.63 -7.76
CA ILE A 10 1.48 5.28 -7.20
C ILE A 10 2.61 4.40 -7.75
N ARG A 11 3.50 3.96 -6.87
CA ARG A 11 4.66 3.11 -7.16
C ARG A 11 4.30 1.63 -7.15
N GLN A 12 3.26 1.29 -6.40
CA GLN A 12 2.73 -0.07 -6.30
C GLN A 12 1.20 -0.02 -6.27
N GLN A 13 0.59 -0.59 -7.31
CA GLN A 13 -0.87 -0.64 -7.50
C GLN A 13 -1.47 -1.81 -6.73
N PRO A 14 -2.68 -1.66 -6.14
CA PRO A 14 -3.47 -2.79 -5.69
C PRO A 14 -3.89 -3.65 -6.88
N ARG A 15 -3.88 -4.98 -6.74
CA ARG A 15 -4.31 -5.91 -7.80
C ARG A 15 -5.57 -6.68 -7.45
N GLU A 16 -5.62 -7.20 -6.23
CA GLU A 16 -6.74 -7.98 -5.73
C GLU A 16 -6.90 -7.77 -4.22
N ALA A 17 -8.11 -7.95 -3.73
CA ALA A 17 -8.39 -7.99 -2.30
C ALA A 17 -9.42 -9.08 -1.97
N LEU A 18 -9.25 -9.71 -0.81
CA LEU A 18 -10.26 -10.57 -0.23
C LEU A 18 -11.26 -9.72 0.53
N VAL A 19 -12.55 -9.91 0.26
CA VAL A 19 -13.60 -9.22 1.01
C VAL A 19 -13.52 -9.58 2.51
N THR A 20 -13.60 -8.55 3.35
CA THR A 20 -13.64 -8.73 4.80
C THR A 20 -15.07 -9.01 5.24
N VAL A 21 -15.33 -10.21 5.75
CA VAL A 21 -16.66 -10.61 6.19
C VAL A 21 -17.00 -9.95 7.53
N LYS A 22 -18.18 -9.35 7.63
CA LYS A 22 -18.70 -8.75 8.87
C LYS A 22 -18.67 -9.77 10.01
N GLY A 23 -18.16 -9.35 11.16
CA GLY A 23 -17.98 -10.22 12.34
C GLY A 23 -16.72 -11.11 12.31
N LYS A 24 -15.97 -11.11 11.20
CA LYS A 24 -14.71 -11.84 11.05
C LYS A 24 -13.51 -10.93 10.76
N GLU A 25 -13.58 -9.67 11.19
CA GLU A 25 -12.56 -8.64 10.93
C GLU A 25 -11.18 -9.02 11.48
N LYS A 26 -11.11 -9.88 12.50
CA LYS A 26 -9.84 -10.42 13.04
C LYS A 26 -9.04 -11.23 12.01
N PHE A 27 -9.72 -11.82 11.04
CA PHE A 27 -9.11 -12.66 9.99
C PHE A 27 -8.97 -11.93 8.66
N ARG A 28 -9.20 -10.62 8.63
CA ARG A 28 -9.09 -9.81 7.43
C ARG A 28 -7.69 -9.90 6.81
N LYS A 29 -7.64 -9.96 5.50
CA LYS A 29 -6.41 -9.88 4.74
C LYS A 29 -6.30 -8.49 4.10
N PRO A 30 -5.13 -7.85 4.14
CA PRO A 30 -4.95 -6.57 3.48
C PRO A 30 -4.99 -6.72 1.97
N VAL A 31 -5.27 -5.59 1.30
CA VAL A 31 -5.13 -5.44 -0.15
C VAL A 31 -3.73 -5.84 -0.60
N ASP A 32 -3.63 -6.56 -1.71
CA ASP A 32 -2.38 -7.12 -2.21
C ASP A 32 -2.13 -6.75 -3.68
N PRO A 33 -0.91 -6.33 -4.01
CA PRO A 33 0.13 -5.89 -3.09
C PRO A 33 -0.27 -4.61 -2.33
N PRO A 34 0.36 -4.30 -1.19
CA PRO A 34 0.04 -3.10 -0.42
C PRO A 34 0.31 -1.84 -1.26
N PRO A 35 -0.63 -0.89 -1.34
CA PRO A 35 -0.41 0.35 -2.07
C PRO A 35 0.75 1.15 -1.50
N ILE A 36 1.63 1.62 -2.39
CA ILE A 36 2.77 2.47 -2.06
C ILE A 36 2.77 3.68 -2.99
N LEU A 37 2.79 4.87 -2.41
CA LEU A 37 2.83 6.12 -3.14
C LEU A 37 4.13 6.87 -2.87
N GLN A 38 4.58 7.64 -3.84
CA GLN A 38 5.71 8.56 -3.72
C GLN A 38 5.22 9.99 -3.89
N LEU A 39 5.64 10.86 -2.99
CA LEU A 39 5.51 12.30 -3.16
C LEU A 39 6.71 12.81 -3.96
N LYS A 40 6.43 13.52 -5.04
CA LYS A 40 7.40 14.31 -5.78
C LYS A 40 7.05 15.80 -5.60
N VAL A 41 8.02 16.57 -5.23
CA VAL A 41 7.93 18.03 -5.13
C VAL A 41 8.82 18.65 -6.21
N LEU A 42 8.37 19.73 -6.84
CA LEU A 42 9.15 20.44 -7.85
C LEU A 42 10.47 20.94 -7.25
N GLN A 43 11.58 20.56 -7.86
CA GLN A 43 12.93 20.86 -7.35
C GLN A 43 13.21 22.34 -7.22
N GLU A 44 12.64 23.17 -8.10
CA GLU A 44 12.75 24.63 -8.05
C GLU A 44 12.11 25.21 -6.77
N SER A 45 11.09 24.53 -6.24
CA SER A 45 10.35 24.97 -5.05
C SER A 45 10.95 24.45 -3.75
N ASP A 46 11.66 23.32 -3.79
CA ASP A 46 12.34 22.71 -2.64
C ASP A 46 13.65 22.04 -3.07
N PRO A 47 14.69 22.84 -3.41
CA PRO A 47 15.95 22.32 -3.92
C PRO A 47 16.70 21.43 -2.91
N HIS A 48 16.42 21.59 -1.62
CA HIS A 48 17.05 20.83 -0.54
C HIS A 48 16.18 19.67 -0.04
N GLN A 49 15.05 19.40 -0.69
CA GLN A 49 14.11 18.31 -0.33
C GLN A 49 13.69 18.34 1.16
N GLN A 50 13.44 19.55 1.67
CA GLN A 50 13.04 19.74 3.07
C GLN A 50 11.70 19.06 3.39
N PHE A 51 10.83 18.86 2.37
CA PHE A 51 9.58 18.12 2.52
C PHE A 51 9.79 16.71 3.09
N LEU A 52 10.96 16.07 2.88
CA LEU A 52 11.29 14.75 3.41
C LEU A 52 11.34 14.71 4.96
N GLN A 53 11.48 15.87 5.59
CA GLN A 53 11.50 16.02 7.05
C GLN A 53 10.21 16.66 7.60
N ASN A 54 9.22 16.91 6.74
CA ASN A 54 7.97 17.55 7.15
C ASN A 54 7.04 16.54 7.83
N PRO A 55 6.81 16.64 9.16
CA PRO A 55 5.98 15.68 9.90
C PRO A 55 4.48 15.89 9.69
N TYR A 56 4.10 16.97 9.02
CA TYR A 56 2.71 17.38 8.84
C TYR A 56 2.07 16.86 7.55
N LEU A 57 2.84 16.16 6.71
CA LEU A 57 2.36 15.56 5.48
C LEU A 57 1.75 14.18 5.73
N PHE A 58 0.53 13.98 5.27
CA PHE A 58 -0.14 12.68 5.35
C PHE A 58 -1.06 12.45 4.16
N VAL A 59 -1.27 11.18 3.83
CA VAL A 59 -2.21 10.76 2.80
C VAL A 59 -3.34 9.97 3.46
N SER A 60 -4.58 10.31 3.12
CA SER A 60 -5.76 9.49 3.43
C SER A 60 -6.19 8.70 2.21
N VAL A 61 -6.83 7.55 2.45
CA VAL A 61 -7.38 6.68 1.40
C VAL A 61 -8.89 6.54 1.54
N SER A 62 -9.58 6.53 0.40
CA SER A 62 -11.02 6.24 0.29
C SER A 62 -11.30 5.27 -0.84
N LEU A 63 -12.45 4.61 -0.80
CA LEU A 63 -12.87 3.66 -1.83
C LEU A 63 -13.76 4.36 -2.85
N TRP A 64 -13.42 4.22 -4.14
CA TRP A 64 -14.09 4.89 -5.24
C TRP A 64 -14.66 3.88 -6.24
N LYS A 65 -15.70 4.28 -6.95
CA LYS A 65 -16.29 3.52 -8.05
C LYS A 65 -15.25 3.26 -9.14
N HIS A 66 -15.34 2.11 -9.77
CA HIS A 66 -14.36 1.71 -10.79
C HIS A 66 -14.55 2.42 -12.13
N ASP A 67 -15.79 2.85 -12.42
CA ASP A 67 -16.26 3.42 -13.68
C ASP A 67 -16.48 4.94 -13.65
N LYS A 68 -16.51 5.53 -12.45
CA LYS A 68 -16.76 6.96 -12.25
C LYS A 68 -15.76 7.56 -11.26
N ASP A 69 -15.40 8.83 -11.47
CA ASP A 69 -14.53 9.56 -10.56
C ASP A 69 -15.29 10.12 -9.35
N GLU A 70 -15.91 9.22 -8.60
CA GLU A 70 -16.65 9.54 -7.39
C GLU A 70 -16.47 8.47 -6.31
N PRO A 71 -16.55 8.84 -5.03
CA PRO A 71 -16.53 7.88 -3.94
C PRO A 71 -17.75 6.96 -3.99
N ILE A 72 -17.65 5.80 -3.37
CA ILE A 72 -18.84 4.95 -3.15
C ILE A 72 -19.78 5.62 -2.14
N GLU A 73 -21.06 5.25 -2.18
CA GLU A 73 -22.10 5.86 -1.35
C GLU A 73 -22.09 5.44 0.12
N SER A 74 -21.15 4.60 0.53
CA SER A 74 -21.00 4.17 1.93
C SER A 74 -19.95 5.00 2.67
N THR A 75 -20.07 5.08 4.00
CA THR A 75 -19.05 5.73 4.81
C THR A 75 -17.73 4.97 4.72
N PRO A 76 -16.57 5.63 4.90
CA PRO A 76 -15.28 4.93 4.91
C PRO A 76 -15.21 3.76 5.88
N ASN A 77 -15.80 3.89 7.06
CA ASN A 77 -15.84 2.84 8.08
C ASN A 77 -16.70 1.64 7.69
N ASP A 78 -17.69 1.82 6.81
CA ASP A 78 -18.53 0.71 6.32
C ASP A 78 -17.87 -0.04 5.17
N SER A 79 -17.00 0.61 4.42
CA SER A 79 -16.38 0.04 3.22
C SER A 79 -14.93 -0.42 3.41
N LEU A 80 -14.18 0.24 4.30
CA LEU A 80 -12.77 -0.02 4.55
C LEU A 80 -12.50 -0.41 6.00
N ALA A 81 -11.42 -1.10 6.25
CA ALA A 81 -10.89 -1.40 7.57
C ALA A 81 -9.36 -1.34 7.59
N GLY A 82 -8.80 -1.09 8.76
CA GLY A 82 -7.36 -1.00 8.97
C GLY A 82 -6.87 0.43 9.07
N THR A 83 -5.64 0.68 8.63
CA THR A 83 -5.00 1.98 8.69
C THR A 83 -5.27 2.76 7.40
N LEU A 84 -6.14 3.76 7.47
CA LEU A 84 -6.62 4.54 6.32
C LEU A 84 -5.84 5.84 6.10
N VAL A 85 -4.84 6.10 6.93
CA VAL A 85 -3.96 7.27 6.84
C VAL A 85 -2.51 6.82 6.96
N SER A 86 -1.65 7.38 6.14
CA SER A 86 -0.20 7.17 6.21
C SER A 86 0.51 8.52 6.33
N SER A 87 1.40 8.65 7.30
CA SER A 87 2.36 9.76 7.35
C SER A 87 3.46 9.57 6.32
N LEU A 88 4.19 10.63 6.03
CA LEU A 88 5.35 10.58 5.13
C LEU A 88 6.47 9.75 5.76
N HIS A 89 6.99 8.78 5.01
CA HIS A 89 8.19 8.03 5.32
C HIS A 89 9.34 8.49 4.41
N ARG A 90 10.45 8.93 5.00
CA ARG A 90 11.70 9.11 4.26
C ARG A 90 12.40 7.77 4.13
N LEU A 91 12.47 7.24 2.93
CA LEU A 91 13.03 5.92 2.63
C LEU A 91 13.97 6.01 1.43
N LYS A 92 14.92 5.09 1.37
CA LYS A 92 15.72 4.88 0.15
C LYS A 92 14.90 4.08 -0.86
N ASP A 93 14.80 4.63 -2.06
CA ASP A 93 14.20 3.95 -3.21
C ASP A 93 15.14 2.84 -3.73
N VAL A 94 14.67 2.09 -4.71
CA VAL A 94 15.43 0.99 -5.35
C VAL A 94 16.74 1.46 -6.02
N ASP A 95 16.87 2.73 -6.35
CA ASP A 95 18.08 3.38 -6.88
C ASP A 95 18.98 3.96 -5.77
N ASN A 96 18.72 3.64 -4.51
CA ASN A 96 19.42 4.11 -3.31
C ASN A 96 19.33 5.63 -3.05
N LYS A 97 18.38 6.33 -3.69
CA LYS A 97 18.11 7.76 -3.43
C LYS A 97 17.03 7.92 -2.38
N ASP A 98 17.16 8.95 -1.56
CA ASP A 98 16.12 9.31 -0.60
C ASP A 98 14.85 9.76 -1.32
N GLY A 99 13.71 9.32 -0.83
CA GLY A 99 12.40 9.72 -1.33
C GLY A 99 11.36 9.77 -0.21
N GLY A 100 10.27 10.48 -0.46
CA GLY A 100 9.14 10.56 0.45
C GLY A 100 8.03 9.60 0.00
N PHE A 101 7.64 8.66 0.87
CA PHE A 101 6.68 7.61 0.54
C PHE A 101 5.56 7.52 1.57
N PHE A 102 4.39 7.11 1.08
CA PHE A 102 3.24 6.73 1.91
C PHE A 102 2.93 5.26 1.66
N VAL A 103 2.81 4.48 2.74
CA VAL A 103 2.69 3.02 2.65
C VAL A 103 1.43 2.56 3.36
N PHE A 104 0.59 1.83 2.63
CA PHE A 104 -0.69 1.32 3.13
C PHE A 104 -0.65 -0.20 3.28
N GLY A 105 0.06 -0.68 4.30
CA GLY A 105 0.26 -2.12 4.55
C GLY A 105 -0.90 -2.84 5.22
N ASP A 106 -1.93 -2.12 5.66
CA ASP A 106 -3.02 -2.69 6.46
C ASP A 106 -4.40 -2.12 6.08
N ILE A 107 -4.71 -2.07 4.78
CA ILE A 107 -6.06 -1.76 4.29
C ILE A 107 -6.78 -3.05 3.94
N SER A 108 -8.01 -3.21 4.38
CA SER A 108 -8.92 -4.27 3.91
C SER A 108 -10.27 -3.69 3.51
N ILE A 109 -10.98 -4.40 2.63
CA ILE A 109 -12.22 -3.92 2.02
C ILE A 109 -13.38 -4.81 2.45
N LYS A 110 -14.49 -4.21 2.86
CA LYS A 110 -15.67 -4.89 3.40
C LYS A 110 -16.75 -5.14 2.35
N VAL A 111 -16.61 -4.58 1.16
CA VAL A 111 -17.59 -4.63 0.08
C VAL A 111 -17.01 -5.35 -1.13
N GLN A 112 -17.75 -6.33 -1.68
CA GLN A 112 -17.33 -7.07 -2.87
C GLN A 112 -17.58 -6.23 -4.13
N GLY A 113 -16.71 -6.36 -5.12
CA GLY A 113 -16.88 -5.75 -6.44
C GLY A 113 -15.59 -5.16 -7.01
N PRO A 114 -15.67 -4.53 -8.18
CA PRO A 114 -14.57 -3.77 -8.76
C PRO A 114 -14.52 -2.36 -8.19
N TYR A 115 -13.35 -1.92 -7.76
CA TYR A 115 -13.14 -0.60 -7.15
C TYR A 115 -11.80 0.02 -7.56
N ARG A 116 -11.62 1.29 -7.15
CA ARG A 116 -10.35 2.01 -7.13
C ARG A 116 -10.10 2.57 -5.74
N LEU A 117 -8.86 2.73 -5.36
CA LEU A 117 -8.48 3.48 -4.16
C LEU A 117 -8.13 4.91 -4.57
N HIS A 118 -8.69 5.88 -3.88
CA HIS A 118 -8.39 7.30 -4.06
C HIS A 118 -7.57 7.78 -2.87
N PHE A 119 -6.42 8.37 -3.17
CA PHE A 119 -5.45 8.85 -2.20
C PHE A 119 -5.40 10.36 -2.25
N SER A 120 -5.62 11.02 -1.12
CA SER A 120 -5.59 12.47 -1.00
C SER A 120 -4.47 12.89 -0.06
N LEU A 121 -3.57 13.72 -0.56
CA LEU A 121 -2.45 14.30 0.19
C LEU A 121 -2.89 15.57 0.88
N TYR A 122 -2.58 15.66 2.15
CA TYR A 122 -2.85 16.82 3.00
C TYR A 122 -1.59 17.27 3.74
N GLU A 123 -1.57 18.55 4.08
CA GLU A 123 -0.61 19.15 5.00
C GLU A 123 -1.36 19.79 6.18
N PHE A 124 -0.99 19.43 7.40
CA PHE A 124 -1.46 20.12 8.58
C PHE A 124 -0.66 21.41 8.78
N GLN A 125 -1.32 22.55 8.78
CA GLN A 125 -0.73 23.87 8.99
C GLN A 125 -0.88 24.25 10.45
N SER A 126 0.14 23.99 11.26
CA SER A 126 0.11 24.20 12.71
C SER A 126 -0.10 25.66 13.11
N GLU A 127 0.30 26.62 12.29
CA GLU A 127 0.12 28.06 12.56
C GLU A 127 -1.36 28.49 12.52
N TRP A 128 -2.17 27.80 11.71
CA TRP A 128 -3.56 28.14 11.45
C TRP A 128 -4.56 27.09 11.96
N ASP A 129 -4.05 26.00 12.55
CA ASP A 129 -4.85 24.82 12.95
C ASP A 129 -5.77 24.32 11.82
N GLN A 130 -5.24 24.31 10.60
CA GLN A 130 -5.98 23.96 9.39
C GLN A 130 -5.32 22.80 8.63
N ILE A 131 -6.15 22.04 7.95
CA ILE A 131 -5.71 20.99 7.03
C ILE A 131 -5.89 21.47 5.60
N GLN A 132 -4.79 21.55 4.85
CA GLN A 132 -4.80 21.92 3.45
C GLN A 132 -4.70 20.68 2.57
N HIS A 133 -5.64 20.52 1.64
CA HIS A 133 -5.54 19.54 0.57
C HIS A 133 -4.52 20.02 -0.47
N LEU A 134 -3.56 19.16 -0.83
CA LEU A 134 -2.52 19.47 -1.81
C LEU A 134 -2.80 18.85 -3.19
N CYS A 135 -2.94 17.54 -3.25
CA CYS A 135 -3.25 16.83 -4.50
C CYS A 135 -3.83 15.45 -4.21
N SER A 136 -4.38 14.81 -5.24
CA SER A 136 -4.93 13.46 -5.14
C SER A 136 -4.46 12.58 -6.28
N LYS A 137 -4.51 11.26 -6.08
CA LYS A 137 -4.24 10.25 -7.09
C LYS A 137 -5.15 9.04 -6.90
N THR A 138 -5.76 8.57 -7.97
CA THR A 138 -6.61 7.38 -7.97
C THR A 138 -5.82 6.19 -8.54
N SER A 139 -5.99 5.02 -7.92
CA SER A 139 -5.37 3.77 -8.39
C SER A 139 -6.03 3.27 -9.68
N GLU A 140 -5.38 2.29 -10.29
CA GLU A 140 -6.02 1.43 -11.28
C GLU A 140 -7.17 0.65 -10.64
N LYS A 141 -8.07 0.15 -11.49
CA LYS A 141 -9.15 -0.74 -11.09
C LYS A 141 -8.59 -2.06 -10.58
N PHE A 142 -9.13 -2.56 -9.48
CA PHE A 142 -8.85 -3.89 -8.95
C PHE A 142 -10.15 -4.55 -8.47
N ASN A 143 -10.11 -5.86 -8.22
CA ASN A 143 -11.27 -6.63 -7.81
C ASN A 143 -11.19 -7.02 -6.33
N VAL A 144 -12.32 -6.87 -5.64
CA VAL A 144 -12.55 -7.40 -4.30
C VAL A 144 -13.40 -8.65 -4.43
N VAL A 145 -12.82 -9.81 -4.11
CA VAL A 145 -13.41 -11.12 -4.39
C VAL A 145 -13.82 -11.87 -3.12
N LEU A 146 -14.73 -12.82 -3.28
CA LEU A 146 -15.13 -13.73 -2.19
C LEU A 146 -14.03 -14.77 -1.91
N PRO A 147 -14.04 -15.41 -0.71
CA PRO A 147 -13.07 -16.45 -0.36
C PRO A 147 -12.97 -17.60 -1.37
N LYS A 148 -14.07 -17.98 -1.99
CA LYS A 148 -14.13 -19.06 -3.00
C LYS A 148 -13.39 -18.70 -4.31
N ASP A 149 -13.31 -17.41 -4.64
CA ASP A 149 -12.72 -16.90 -5.88
C ASP A 149 -11.30 -16.38 -5.66
N PHE A 150 -10.87 -16.29 -4.39
CA PHE A 150 -9.58 -15.75 -4.01
C PHE A 150 -8.46 -16.78 -4.21
N LYS A 151 -7.56 -16.50 -5.14
CA LYS A 151 -6.44 -17.39 -5.49
C LYS A 151 -5.31 -17.43 -4.46
N GLY A 152 -5.39 -16.60 -3.45
CA GLY A 152 -4.34 -16.44 -2.44
C GLY A 152 -3.54 -15.17 -2.65
N LEU A 153 -2.72 -14.85 -1.64
CA LEU A 153 -1.84 -13.70 -1.68
C LEU A 153 -0.56 -14.06 -2.43
N GLU A 154 -0.11 -13.17 -3.31
CA GLU A 154 1.14 -13.32 -4.05
C GLU A 154 2.37 -13.13 -3.14
N GLU A 155 3.53 -13.47 -3.66
CA GLU A 155 4.80 -13.17 -3.02
C GLU A 155 4.99 -11.66 -2.87
N SER A 156 5.61 -11.24 -1.75
CA SER A 156 5.88 -9.83 -1.53
C SER A 156 6.81 -9.26 -2.60
N THR A 157 6.46 -8.10 -3.12
CA THR A 157 7.25 -7.40 -4.14
C THR A 157 8.62 -6.99 -3.62
N TYR A 158 9.56 -6.75 -4.53
CA TYR A 158 10.88 -6.23 -4.19
C TYR A 158 10.77 -4.89 -3.42
N LEU A 159 9.90 -3.98 -3.86
CA LEU A 159 9.69 -2.68 -3.22
C LEU A 159 9.16 -2.84 -1.78
N SER A 160 8.20 -3.75 -1.57
CA SER A 160 7.68 -4.04 -0.22
C SER A 160 8.76 -4.60 0.71
N ARG A 161 9.63 -5.46 0.20
CA ARG A 161 10.77 -6.00 0.96
C ARG A 161 11.77 -4.92 1.30
N ALA A 162 12.18 -4.12 0.31
CA ALA A 162 13.15 -3.03 0.50
C ALA A 162 12.68 -2.01 1.54
N PHE A 163 11.38 -1.69 1.58
CA PHE A 163 10.84 -0.77 2.57
C PHE A 163 10.65 -1.41 3.95
N SER A 164 10.29 -2.68 3.99
CA SER A 164 10.24 -3.44 5.25
C SER A 164 11.61 -3.54 5.91
N ASP A 165 12.67 -3.74 5.12
CA ASP A 165 14.06 -3.78 5.62
C ASP A 165 14.51 -2.42 6.20
N GLN A 166 13.88 -1.33 5.78
CA GLN A 166 14.07 0.02 6.32
C GLN A 166 13.13 0.35 7.49
N GLY A 167 12.40 -0.64 8.02
CA GLY A 167 11.58 -0.51 9.22
C GLY A 167 10.10 -0.18 8.97
N VAL A 168 9.65 -0.12 7.72
CA VAL A 168 8.23 0.06 7.43
C VAL A 168 7.44 -1.20 7.80
N ARG A 169 6.36 -1.04 8.53
CA ARG A 169 5.54 -2.16 9.00
C ARG A 169 4.71 -2.75 7.85
N LEU A 170 5.26 -3.77 7.19
CA LEU A 170 4.60 -4.54 6.14
C LEU A 170 4.58 -6.03 6.51
N ARG A 171 3.49 -6.71 6.14
CA ARG A 171 3.39 -8.17 6.29
C ARG A 171 4.03 -8.84 5.08
N LEU A 172 5.32 -9.19 5.20
CA LEU A 172 6.03 -9.89 4.14
C LEU A 172 5.64 -11.35 4.07
N ARG A 173 5.57 -11.86 2.85
CA ARG A 173 5.42 -13.26 2.53
C ARG A 173 6.70 -13.79 1.89
N LYS A 174 7.19 -14.91 2.41
CA LYS A 174 8.33 -15.62 1.83
C LYS A 174 7.86 -16.42 0.61
N GLU A 175 8.80 -16.66 -0.32
CA GLU A 175 8.60 -17.66 -1.37
C GLU A 175 8.12 -18.97 -0.75
N ALA A 176 7.12 -19.60 -1.37
CA ALA A 176 6.82 -20.99 -1.07
C ALA A 176 8.11 -21.77 -1.37
N ARG A 177 8.76 -22.29 -0.34
CA ARG A 177 9.91 -23.20 -0.53
C ARG A 177 9.41 -24.33 -1.40
N GLY A 178 9.85 -24.38 -2.65
CA GLY A 178 9.57 -25.49 -3.55
C GLY A 178 9.95 -26.77 -2.84
N MET A 179 8.99 -27.71 -2.75
CA MET A 179 9.25 -29.07 -2.32
C MET A 179 10.16 -29.74 -3.33
N ASN A 180 11.46 -29.49 -3.26
CA ASN A 180 12.46 -30.27 -3.97
C ASN A 180 13.69 -30.38 -3.10
N ASN A 181 13.66 -31.36 -2.20
CA ASN A 181 14.82 -32.15 -1.81
C ASN A 181 14.36 -33.43 -1.10
N LYS A 182 13.87 -34.40 -1.88
CA LYS A 182 14.06 -35.79 -1.49
C LYS A 182 15.55 -36.05 -1.57
N ARG A 183 16.24 -35.97 -0.45
CA ARG A 183 17.56 -36.58 -0.30
C ARG A 183 17.34 -38.08 -0.40
N SER A 184 17.63 -38.68 -1.56
CA SER A 184 17.89 -40.11 -1.71
C SER A 184 19.20 -40.37 -0.99
N PHE A 185 19.13 -41.11 0.12
CA PHE A 185 20.31 -41.74 0.69
C PHE A 185 20.75 -42.85 -0.27
N PRO A 186 22.06 -42.96 -0.57
CA PRO A 186 22.56 -44.14 -1.28
C PRO A 186 22.42 -45.34 -0.36
N GLU A 187 21.78 -46.42 -0.83
CA GLU A 187 21.82 -47.71 -0.21
C GLU A 187 23.28 -48.22 -0.27
N GLU A 188 23.88 -48.42 0.92
CA GLU A 188 25.11 -49.19 1.04
C GLU A 188 24.83 -50.63 0.64
N SER A 189 25.39 -51.09 -0.47
CA SER A 189 25.44 -52.47 -0.87
C SER A 189 26.38 -53.23 0.06
N VAL A 190 25.82 -54.03 0.95
CA VAL A 190 26.54 -55.08 1.66
C VAL A 190 26.81 -56.21 0.68
N VAL A 191 28.08 -56.48 0.38
CA VAL A 191 28.53 -57.67 -0.36
C VAL A 191 29.12 -58.65 0.65
N PRO A 192 28.87 -59.96 0.49
CA PRO A 192 29.14 -61.02 1.46
C PRO A 192 30.64 -61.33 1.64
#